data_40e975e6cd25e863d77cd8406ae990c3
#
_entry.id   40e975e6cd25e863d77cd8406ae990c3
#
_cell.length_a   1.000
_cell.length_b   1.000
_cell.length_c   1.000
_cell.angle_alpha   90.00
_cell.angle_beta   90.00
_cell.angle_gamma   90.00
#
_symmetry.space_group_name_H-M   'P 1'
#
loop_
_entity.id
_entity.type
_entity.pdbx_description
1 polymer ?
#
loop_
_entity_poly.entity_id
_entity_poly.type
_entity_poly.pdbx_seq_one_letter_code
_entity_poly.pdbx_strand_id
1 'polypeptide(L)'
;MNSPSSGFLCLNGLSKSFGETKALTDVSLVIEAGTVHSILGENGSGKSTLVKVLSGVLIPDSGSIVIDGQLLTKNSPSSVRRAGIASVFQEVLVCPNRSIAENVLLGQDSWRSWKSKGAARTLSAATVLAELTDYVFNLEAEVGNISLVKQHQVAIARALLMNPKLLVLDESTASLDIHERDKLFTALKRRVSDGMAVVFISHRLEEVIQLSDAVTVLRSGKKIETLNRGELDERKLLQLLSPEAGQR
;
A
#
# COMPACT_ATOMS: atom_id res chain seq x y z
N MET A 1 -17.07 -3.19 27.97
CA MET A 1 -16.01 -3.90 27.21
C MET A 1 -16.40 -3.79 25.74
N ASN A 2 -15.80 -2.84 25.02
CA ASN A 2 -16.07 -2.69 23.58
C ASN A 2 -15.53 -3.91 22.88
N SER A 3 -16.36 -4.62 22.13
CA SER A 3 -15.94 -5.66 21.19
C SER A 3 -14.87 -5.09 20.27
N PRO A 4 -13.75 -5.80 20.01
CA PRO A 4 -12.77 -5.33 19.04
C PRO A 4 -13.49 -5.16 17.71
N SER A 5 -13.37 -3.97 17.10
CA SER A 5 -13.82 -3.70 15.74
C SER A 5 -13.29 -4.80 14.82
N SER A 6 -14.16 -5.41 14.05
CA SER A 6 -13.88 -6.61 13.23
C SER A 6 -13.12 -6.30 11.92
N GLY A 7 -12.30 -5.26 11.89
CA GLY A 7 -11.50 -4.91 10.73
C GLY A 7 -10.43 -5.95 10.39
N PHE A 8 -10.03 -6.00 9.13
CA PHE A 8 -8.93 -6.87 8.68
C PHE A 8 -7.60 -6.49 9.34
N LEU A 9 -7.30 -5.20 9.43
CA LEU A 9 -6.12 -4.66 10.12
C LEU A 9 -6.56 -3.69 11.21
N CYS A 10 -6.12 -3.93 12.45
CA CYS A 10 -6.34 -3.02 13.56
C CYS A 10 -4.99 -2.60 14.16
N LEU A 11 -4.75 -1.30 14.18
CA LEU A 11 -3.62 -0.68 14.84
C LEU A 11 -4.13 -0.07 16.15
N ASN A 12 -3.50 -0.39 17.28
CA ASN A 12 -3.91 0.09 18.58
C ASN A 12 -2.76 0.81 19.25
N GLY A 13 -2.88 2.13 19.37
CA GLY A 13 -1.94 2.97 20.13
C GLY A 13 -0.50 2.94 19.62
N LEU A 14 -0.30 2.82 18.28
CA LEU A 14 1.04 2.73 17.72
C LEU A 14 1.84 4.02 17.92
N SER A 15 3.02 3.88 18.51
CA SER A 15 3.97 4.99 18.64
C SER A 15 5.34 4.60 18.11
N LYS A 16 6.05 5.57 17.50
CA LYS A 16 7.40 5.42 16.98
C LYS A 16 8.16 6.73 17.09
N SER A 17 9.36 6.67 17.69
CA SER A 17 10.25 7.82 17.80
C SER A 17 11.60 7.51 17.16
N PHE A 18 12.27 8.54 16.68
CA PHE A 18 13.65 8.55 16.20
C PHE A 18 14.43 9.62 16.98
N GLY A 19 15.15 9.20 17.99
CA GLY A 19 15.72 10.14 18.98
C GLY A 19 14.59 10.95 19.65
N GLU A 20 14.67 12.26 19.58
CA GLU A 20 13.66 13.17 20.13
C GLU A 20 12.42 13.37 19.23
N THR A 21 12.52 12.97 17.95
CA THR A 21 11.43 13.14 16.98
C THR A 21 10.39 12.05 17.13
N LYS A 22 9.18 12.42 17.54
CA LYS A 22 8.02 11.51 17.58
C LYS A 22 7.37 11.43 16.20
N ALA A 23 7.66 10.37 15.47
CA ALA A 23 7.13 10.16 14.11
C ALA A 23 5.70 9.61 14.11
N LEU A 24 5.33 8.81 15.11
CA LEU A 24 3.96 8.36 15.37
C LEU A 24 3.70 8.47 16.88
N THR A 25 2.50 8.92 17.25
CA THR A 25 2.09 9.08 18.64
C THR A 25 0.66 8.58 18.81
N ASP A 26 0.50 7.44 19.46
CA ASP A 26 -0.80 6.84 19.83
C ASP A 26 -1.76 6.70 18.64
N VAL A 27 -1.24 6.20 17.50
CA VAL A 27 -2.04 6.05 16.28
C VAL A 27 -2.86 4.77 16.36
N SER A 28 -4.18 4.92 16.36
CA SER A 28 -5.16 3.82 16.31
C SER A 28 -5.98 3.93 15.04
N LEU A 29 -6.05 2.82 14.27
CA LEU A 29 -6.67 2.77 12.95
C LEU A 29 -7.24 1.39 12.70
N VAL A 30 -8.40 1.35 12.05
CA VAL A 30 -9.03 0.10 11.59
C VAL A 30 -9.17 0.17 10.07
N ILE A 31 -8.80 -0.91 9.39
CA ILE A 31 -8.93 -1.08 7.95
C ILE A 31 -9.78 -2.31 7.71
N GLU A 32 -10.88 -2.13 7.00
CA GLU A 32 -11.83 -3.19 6.69
C GLU A 32 -11.39 -3.97 5.45
N ALA A 33 -11.70 -5.27 5.42
CA ALA A 33 -11.52 -6.08 4.21
C ALA A 33 -12.42 -5.56 3.08
N GLY A 34 -11.94 -5.67 1.84
CA GLY A 34 -12.73 -5.22 0.69
C GLY A 34 -12.93 -3.71 0.62
N THR A 35 -12.02 -2.92 1.19
CA THR A 35 -12.08 -1.46 1.15
C THR A 35 -10.75 -0.83 0.75
N VAL A 36 -10.81 0.38 0.20
CA VAL A 36 -9.66 1.25 0.01
C VAL A 36 -9.64 2.28 1.13
N HIS A 37 -8.64 2.22 1.97
CA HIS A 37 -8.41 3.16 3.05
C HIS A 37 -7.21 4.04 2.73
N SER A 38 -7.43 5.32 2.49
CA SER A 38 -6.31 6.24 2.24
C SER A 38 -5.77 6.87 3.50
N ILE A 39 -4.46 7.10 3.51
CA ILE A 39 -3.77 7.86 4.54
C ILE A 39 -3.29 9.17 3.92
N LEU A 40 -3.82 10.28 4.43
CA LEU A 40 -3.53 11.61 3.95
C LEU A 40 -2.78 12.40 5.03
N GLY A 41 -1.92 13.33 4.63
CA GLY A 41 -1.16 14.18 5.55
C GLY A 41 -0.02 14.91 4.85
N GLU A 42 0.45 16.00 5.43
CA GLU A 42 1.60 16.74 4.91
C GLU A 42 2.92 15.95 5.02
N ASN A 43 3.98 16.48 4.42
CA ASN A 43 5.32 15.92 4.59
C ASN A 43 5.72 15.96 6.06
N GLY A 44 6.28 14.86 6.56
CA GLY A 44 6.61 14.72 7.99
C GLY A 44 5.44 14.37 8.91
N SER A 45 4.23 14.15 8.39
CA SER A 45 3.07 13.78 9.22
C SER A 45 3.11 12.35 9.79
N GLY A 46 4.06 11.50 9.37
CA GLY A 46 4.22 10.13 9.86
C GLY A 46 3.79 9.04 8.87
N LYS A 47 3.28 9.37 7.67
CA LYS A 47 2.81 8.39 6.67
C LYS A 47 3.85 7.33 6.33
N SER A 48 5.04 7.74 5.90
CA SER A 48 6.10 6.80 5.51
C SER A 48 6.60 5.96 6.70
N THR A 49 6.52 6.49 7.94
CA THR A 49 6.80 5.71 9.15
C THR A 49 5.73 4.65 9.36
N LEU A 50 4.46 5.00 9.19
CA LEU A 50 3.34 4.06 9.27
C LEU A 50 3.46 2.95 8.21
N VAL A 51 3.77 3.31 6.95
CA VAL A 51 4.05 2.32 5.88
C VAL A 51 5.16 1.36 6.27
N LYS A 52 6.29 1.87 6.77
CA LYS A 52 7.41 1.04 7.23
C LYS A 52 7.05 0.12 8.39
N VAL A 53 6.16 0.55 9.27
CA VAL A 53 5.61 -0.30 10.34
C VAL A 53 4.69 -1.37 9.76
N LEU A 54 3.76 -1.03 8.86
CA LEU A 54 2.85 -1.96 8.20
C LEU A 54 3.57 -3.00 7.33
N SER A 55 4.70 -2.63 6.74
CA SER A 55 5.54 -3.54 5.94
C SER A 55 6.51 -4.39 6.78
N GLY A 56 6.53 -4.19 8.11
CA GLY A 56 7.44 -4.90 9.02
C GLY A 56 8.90 -4.47 8.94
N VAL A 57 9.21 -3.39 8.24
CA VAL A 57 10.56 -2.81 8.14
C VAL A 57 10.92 -2.07 9.42
N LEU A 58 9.94 -1.45 10.07
CA LEU A 58 10.10 -0.77 11.36
C LEU A 58 9.28 -1.45 12.44
N ILE A 59 9.88 -1.63 13.61
CA ILE A 59 9.21 -2.09 14.81
C ILE A 59 8.69 -0.85 15.55
N PRO A 60 7.39 -0.75 15.89
CA PRO A 60 6.88 0.33 16.74
C PRO A 60 7.48 0.24 18.15
N ASP A 61 7.56 1.38 18.84
CA ASP A 61 8.08 1.43 20.21
C ASP A 61 7.00 0.99 21.22
N SER A 62 5.72 1.23 20.86
CA SER A 62 4.57 0.78 21.66
C SER A 62 3.35 0.57 20.78
N GLY A 63 2.31 -0.04 21.36
CA GLY A 63 1.08 -0.37 20.69
C GLY A 63 1.06 -1.80 20.14
N SER A 64 0.01 -2.14 19.41
CA SER A 64 -0.16 -3.48 18.84
C SER A 64 -0.75 -3.44 17.43
N ILE A 65 -0.45 -4.48 16.66
CA ILE A 65 -0.96 -4.69 15.30
C ILE A 65 -1.71 -6.01 15.32
N VAL A 66 -2.98 -5.98 14.96
CA VAL A 66 -3.82 -7.17 14.80
C VAL A 66 -4.19 -7.31 13.33
N ILE A 67 -3.98 -8.48 12.75
CA ILE A 67 -4.24 -8.79 11.33
C ILE A 67 -5.16 -10.01 11.30
N ASP A 68 -6.32 -9.88 10.67
CA ASP A 68 -7.31 -10.95 10.55
C ASP A 68 -7.63 -11.58 11.94
N GLY A 69 -7.82 -10.72 12.93
CA GLY A 69 -8.08 -11.11 14.33
C GLY A 69 -6.87 -11.66 15.11
N GLN A 70 -5.70 -11.79 14.49
CA GLN A 70 -4.50 -12.34 15.12
C GLN A 70 -3.49 -11.25 15.46
N LEU A 71 -3.02 -11.25 16.71
CA LEU A 71 -1.97 -10.34 17.15
C LEU A 71 -0.65 -10.65 16.43
N LEU A 72 -0.06 -9.65 15.81
CA LEU A 72 1.26 -9.74 15.20
C LEU A 72 2.34 -9.65 16.30
N THR A 73 2.78 -10.80 16.80
CA THR A 73 3.74 -10.89 17.93
C THR A 73 5.17 -10.47 17.54
N LYS A 74 5.51 -10.59 16.24
CA LYS A 74 6.80 -10.18 15.71
C LYS A 74 6.58 -9.35 14.44
N ASN A 75 6.87 -8.06 14.51
CA ASN A 75 6.82 -7.21 13.33
C ASN A 75 8.11 -7.37 12.51
N SER A 76 8.01 -8.09 11.41
CA SER A 76 9.10 -8.29 10.44
C SER A 76 8.52 -8.47 9.04
N PRO A 77 9.27 -8.17 7.96
CA PRO A 77 8.77 -8.31 6.59
C PRO A 77 8.24 -9.72 6.28
N SER A 78 8.90 -10.76 6.83
CA SER A 78 8.47 -12.14 6.63
C SER A 78 7.17 -12.47 7.36
N SER A 79 6.95 -11.92 8.57
CA SER A 79 5.72 -12.13 9.34
C SER A 79 4.54 -11.40 8.73
N VAL A 80 4.74 -10.15 8.33
CA VAL A 80 3.75 -9.31 7.65
C VAL A 80 3.32 -9.95 6.31
N ARG A 81 4.29 -10.41 5.51
CA ARG A 81 3.99 -11.12 4.26
C ARG A 81 3.19 -12.42 4.49
N ARG A 82 3.54 -13.21 5.50
CA ARG A 82 2.78 -14.43 5.86
C ARG A 82 1.36 -14.13 6.31
N ALA A 83 1.15 -12.98 6.93
CA ALA A 83 -0.18 -12.49 7.29
C ALA A 83 -0.98 -11.97 6.08
N GLY A 84 -0.39 -11.96 4.88
CA GLY A 84 -1.06 -11.58 3.64
C GLY A 84 -0.93 -10.08 3.30
N ILE A 85 0.06 -9.37 3.83
CA ILE A 85 0.30 -7.97 3.50
C ILE A 85 1.43 -7.87 2.48
N ALA A 86 1.20 -7.15 1.39
CA ALA A 86 2.22 -6.74 0.43
C ALA A 86 2.33 -5.21 0.39
N SER A 87 3.55 -4.70 0.18
CA SER A 87 3.80 -3.25 0.15
C SER A 87 4.59 -2.87 -1.10
N VAL A 88 4.17 -1.77 -1.72
CA VAL A 88 4.89 -1.07 -2.79
C VAL A 88 5.29 0.29 -2.23
N PHE A 89 6.59 0.54 -2.17
CA PHE A 89 7.15 1.77 -1.64
C PHE A 89 7.28 2.84 -2.72
N GLN A 90 7.39 4.08 -2.31
CA GLN A 90 7.67 5.22 -3.18
C GLN A 90 8.96 5.00 -4.00
N GLU A 91 10.00 4.44 -3.37
CA GLU A 91 11.19 4.00 -4.08
C GLU A 91 10.91 2.69 -4.84
N VAL A 92 11.30 2.67 -6.12
CA VAL A 92 11.10 1.49 -6.97
C VAL A 92 12.13 0.41 -6.64
N LEU A 93 11.68 -0.63 -5.97
CA LEU A 93 12.53 -1.74 -5.57
C LEU A 93 12.48 -2.87 -6.61
N VAL A 94 13.39 -2.83 -7.57
CA VAL A 94 13.57 -3.86 -8.61
C VAL A 94 15.01 -4.37 -8.64
N CYS A 95 15.22 -5.56 -9.19
CA CYS A 95 16.55 -6.10 -9.48
C CYS A 95 16.92 -5.73 -10.91
N PRO A 96 17.70 -4.65 -11.18
CA PRO A 96 17.84 -4.05 -12.50
C PRO A 96 18.41 -5.00 -13.56
N ASN A 97 19.31 -5.89 -13.17
CA ASN A 97 19.98 -6.88 -14.04
C ASN A 97 19.23 -8.21 -14.17
N ARG A 98 17.94 -8.23 -13.77
CA ARG A 98 17.06 -9.37 -13.93
C ARG A 98 15.95 -9.05 -14.89
N SER A 99 15.39 -10.08 -15.52
CA SER A 99 14.29 -9.90 -16.46
C SER A 99 13.02 -9.36 -15.77
N ILE A 100 12.12 -8.79 -16.54
CA ILE A 100 10.82 -8.30 -16.05
C ILE A 100 10.04 -9.48 -15.45
N ALA A 101 10.03 -10.66 -16.13
CA ALA A 101 9.38 -11.84 -15.58
C ALA A 101 9.94 -12.23 -14.20
N GLU A 102 11.27 -12.32 -14.07
CA GLU A 102 11.91 -12.63 -12.79
C GLU A 102 11.56 -11.62 -11.71
N ASN A 103 11.50 -10.33 -12.04
CA ASN A 103 11.13 -9.28 -11.11
C ASN A 103 9.69 -9.39 -10.62
N VAL A 104 8.74 -9.67 -11.52
CA VAL A 104 7.32 -9.88 -11.14
C VAL A 104 7.16 -11.12 -10.27
N LEU A 105 7.91 -12.17 -10.55
CA LEU A 105 7.85 -13.46 -9.85
C LEU A 105 8.65 -13.49 -8.54
N LEU A 106 9.41 -12.44 -8.24
CA LEU A 106 10.27 -12.39 -7.06
C LEU A 106 9.45 -12.55 -5.77
N GLY A 107 9.88 -13.43 -4.89
CA GLY A 107 9.22 -13.70 -3.61
C GLY A 107 8.11 -14.74 -3.67
N GLN A 108 7.78 -15.29 -4.85
CA GLN A 108 6.82 -16.39 -4.99
C GLN A 108 7.46 -17.77 -4.90
N ASP A 109 8.77 -17.83 -4.79
CA ASP A 109 9.49 -19.08 -4.82
C ASP A 109 9.50 -19.77 -3.46
N SER A 110 8.84 -20.95 -3.41
CA SER A 110 9.40 -22.03 -2.62
C SER A 110 10.51 -22.64 -3.49
N TRP A 111 11.67 -22.86 -2.93
CA TRP A 111 12.83 -23.48 -3.58
C TRP A 111 12.51 -24.72 -4.42
N ARG A 112 11.39 -25.42 -4.12
CA ARG A 112 10.91 -26.62 -4.84
C ARG A 112 10.18 -26.31 -6.14
N SER A 113 9.65 -25.09 -6.35
CA SER A 113 8.83 -24.75 -7.50
C SER A 113 9.64 -24.15 -8.68
N TRP A 114 10.93 -23.84 -8.46
CA TRP A 114 11.81 -23.21 -9.44
C TRP A 114 11.95 -24.01 -10.74
N LYS A 115 11.95 -25.33 -10.69
CA LYS A 115 12.26 -26.18 -11.87
C LYS A 115 11.07 -26.60 -12.75
N SER A 116 9.81 -26.41 -12.35
CA SER A 116 8.72 -27.15 -13.00
C SER A 116 7.62 -26.37 -13.70
N LYS A 117 7.64 -25.02 -13.69
CA LYS A 117 6.49 -24.23 -14.22
C LYS A 117 6.87 -22.93 -14.97
N GLY A 118 7.96 -22.89 -15.71
CA GLY A 118 8.43 -21.67 -16.38
C GLY A 118 7.35 -20.96 -17.20
N ALA A 119 6.75 -21.61 -18.18
CA ALA A 119 5.76 -20.99 -19.08
C ALA A 119 4.48 -20.52 -18.36
N ALA A 120 3.93 -21.30 -17.43
CA ALA A 120 2.72 -20.92 -16.70
C ALA A 120 2.96 -19.71 -15.76
N ARG A 121 4.14 -19.61 -15.16
CA ARG A 121 4.54 -18.47 -14.30
C ARG A 121 4.74 -17.21 -15.12
N THR A 122 5.42 -17.32 -16.28
CA THR A 122 5.59 -16.20 -17.21
C THR A 122 4.23 -15.70 -17.71
N LEU A 123 3.28 -16.59 -17.99
CA LEU A 123 1.92 -16.21 -18.35
C LEU A 123 1.22 -15.48 -17.20
N SER A 124 1.38 -15.92 -15.95
CA SER A 124 0.82 -15.22 -14.79
C SER A 124 1.39 -13.82 -14.63
N ALA A 125 2.70 -13.64 -14.84
CA ALA A 125 3.34 -12.33 -14.82
C ALA A 125 2.79 -11.41 -15.94
N ALA A 126 2.64 -11.93 -17.16
CA ALA A 126 2.06 -11.21 -18.29
C ALA A 126 0.61 -10.78 -18.00
N THR A 127 -0.20 -11.68 -17.42
CA THR A 127 -1.60 -11.41 -17.11
C THR A 127 -1.74 -10.27 -16.10
N VAL A 128 -0.98 -10.29 -15.00
CA VAL A 128 -1.06 -9.22 -13.99
C VAL A 128 -0.53 -7.88 -14.54
N LEU A 129 0.51 -7.88 -15.36
CA LEU A 129 0.98 -6.66 -16.01
C LEU A 129 -0.07 -6.08 -16.96
N ALA A 130 -0.78 -6.93 -17.72
CA ALA A 130 -1.86 -6.50 -18.61
C ALA A 130 -3.08 -5.92 -17.86
N GLU A 131 -3.29 -6.28 -16.59
CA GLU A 131 -4.30 -5.63 -15.74
C GLU A 131 -3.93 -4.17 -15.41
N LEU A 132 -2.64 -3.84 -15.38
CA LEU A 132 -2.13 -2.54 -14.91
C LEU A 132 -1.84 -1.55 -16.03
N THR A 133 -1.60 -2.02 -17.25
CA THR A 133 -1.17 -1.17 -18.37
C THR A 133 -1.50 -1.80 -19.73
N ASP A 134 -1.68 -0.97 -20.76
CA ASP A 134 -1.80 -1.43 -22.14
C ASP A 134 -0.45 -1.66 -22.81
N TYR A 135 0.63 -1.29 -22.14
CA TYR A 135 1.96 -1.53 -22.64
C TYR A 135 2.29 -3.04 -22.61
N VAL A 136 2.70 -3.56 -23.76
CA VAL A 136 3.12 -4.97 -23.89
C VAL A 136 4.59 -5.08 -23.51
N PHE A 137 4.85 -5.71 -22.37
CA PHE A 137 6.21 -5.91 -21.87
C PHE A 137 6.90 -7.06 -22.62
N ASN A 138 8.15 -6.84 -23.05
CA ASN A 138 9.06 -7.94 -23.35
C ASN A 138 9.56 -8.53 -22.02
N LEU A 139 8.96 -9.63 -21.59
CA LEU A 139 9.19 -10.21 -20.26
C LEU A 139 10.64 -10.70 -20.04
N GLU A 140 11.38 -10.98 -21.12
CA GLU A 140 12.78 -11.41 -21.06
C GLU A 140 13.75 -10.22 -20.98
N ALA A 141 13.29 -9.01 -21.26
CA ALA A 141 14.12 -7.81 -21.16
C ALA A 141 14.48 -7.51 -19.69
N GLU A 142 15.69 -6.99 -19.47
CA GLU A 142 16.11 -6.51 -18.15
C GLU A 142 15.27 -5.33 -17.70
N VAL A 143 14.80 -5.37 -16.46
CA VAL A 143 13.94 -4.32 -15.91
C VAL A 143 14.66 -2.97 -15.77
N GLY A 144 15.99 -2.97 -15.64
CA GLY A 144 16.79 -1.74 -15.60
C GLY A 144 16.73 -0.92 -16.88
N ASN A 145 16.38 -1.53 -18.01
CA ASN A 145 16.34 -0.88 -19.33
C ASN A 145 14.99 -0.25 -19.69
N ILE A 146 13.98 -0.35 -18.81
CA ILE A 146 12.68 0.29 -19.02
C ILE A 146 12.54 1.54 -18.16
N SER A 147 11.58 2.43 -18.51
CA SER A 147 11.34 3.66 -17.76
C SER A 147 10.96 3.41 -16.31
N LEU A 148 11.21 4.39 -15.43
CA LEU A 148 10.89 4.30 -14.00
C LEU A 148 9.40 4.01 -13.76
N VAL A 149 8.51 4.60 -14.57
CA VAL A 149 7.06 4.32 -14.56
C VAL A 149 6.78 2.84 -14.76
N LYS A 150 7.39 2.22 -15.77
CA LYS A 150 7.23 0.80 -16.06
C LYS A 150 7.86 -0.10 -15.00
N GLN A 151 8.97 0.32 -14.41
CA GLN A 151 9.55 -0.39 -13.25
C GLN A 151 8.58 -0.35 -12.06
N HIS A 152 7.87 0.76 -11.82
CA HIS A 152 6.82 0.85 -10.81
C HIS A 152 5.67 -0.10 -11.09
N GLN A 153 5.20 -0.18 -12.34
CA GLN A 153 4.16 -1.14 -12.74
C GLN A 153 4.60 -2.59 -12.50
N VAL A 154 5.87 -2.92 -12.75
CA VAL A 154 6.47 -4.24 -12.42
C VAL A 154 6.45 -4.49 -10.90
N ALA A 155 6.77 -3.49 -10.08
CA ALA A 155 6.73 -3.63 -8.61
C ALA A 155 5.29 -3.83 -8.09
N ILE A 156 4.32 -3.12 -8.66
CA ILE A 156 2.88 -3.30 -8.34
C ILE A 156 2.41 -4.69 -8.78
N ALA A 157 2.77 -5.12 -10.00
CA ALA A 157 2.43 -6.45 -10.51
C ALA A 157 2.99 -7.57 -9.61
N ARG A 158 4.23 -7.43 -9.13
CA ARG A 158 4.84 -8.34 -8.13
C ARG A 158 3.98 -8.45 -6.87
N ALA A 159 3.57 -7.31 -6.33
CA ALA A 159 2.78 -7.27 -5.11
C ALA A 159 1.39 -7.91 -5.30
N LEU A 160 0.72 -7.61 -6.41
CA LEU A 160 -0.60 -8.17 -6.74
C LEU A 160 -0.55 -9.67 -7.06
N LEU A 161 0.54 -10.14 -7.69
CA LEU A 161 0.71 -11.56 -8.01
C LEU A 161 0.85 -12.42 -6.75
N MET A 162 1.24 -11.84 -5.61
CA MET A 162 1.24 -12.51 -4.31
C MET A 162 -0.16 -12.76 -3.75
N ASN A 163 -1.20 -12.26 -4.42
CA ASN A 163 -2.59 -12.32 -4.00
C ASN A 163 -2.77 -11.87 -2.53
N PRO A 164 -2.36 -10.64 -2.19
CA PRO A 164 -2.37 -10.18 -0.82
C PRO A 164 -3.81 -9.97 -0.32
N LYS A 165 -4.01 -10.13 0.99
CA LYS A 165 -5.24 -9.71 1.68
C LYS A 165 -5.26 -8.19 1.89
N LEU A 166 -4.08 -7.57 2.06
CA LEU A 166 -3.88 -6.14 2.16
C LEU A 166 -2.72 -5.70 1.27
N LEU A 167 -2.97 -4.75 0.39
CA LEU A 167 -1.95 -4.08 -0.40
C LEU A 167 -1.70 -2.67 0.14
N VAL A 168 -0.44 -2.35 0.45
CA VAL A 168 -0.02 -1.00 0.83
C VAL A 168 0.66 -0.35 -0.38
N LEU A 169 0.14 0.79 -0.83
CA LEU A 169 0.66 1.58 -1.95
C LEU A 169 1.12 2.94 -1.43
N ASP A 170 2.42 3.18 -1.42
CA ASP A 170 3.02 4.44 -0.95
C ASP A 170 3.46 5.28 -2.14
N GLU A 171 2.71 6.36 -2.43
CA GLU A 171 2.94 7.32 -3.52
C GLU A 171 3.21 6.69 -4.90
N SER A 172 2.67 5.51 -5.14
CA SER A 172 2.96 4.68 -6.31
C SER A 172 2.30 5.18 -7.61
N THR A 173 1.47 6.20 -7.54
CA THR A 173 0.78 6.82 -8.70
C THR A 173 1.44 8.12 -9.18
N ALA A 174 2.44 8.64 -8.44
CA ALA A 174 3.00 9.97 -8.68
C ALA A 174 3.59 10.14 -10.08
N SER A 175 4.11 9.07 -10.68
CA SER A 175 4.75 9.06 -12.00
C SER A 175 3.83 8.59 -13.15
N LEU A 176 2.61 8.09 -12.84
CA LEU A 176 1.66 7.59 -13.82
C LEU A 176 0.94 8.75 -14.51
N ASP A 177 0.68 8.60 -15.80
CA ASP A 177 -0.28 9.46 -16.50
C ASP A 177 -1.72 9.12 -16.09
N ILE A 178 -2.69 9.93 -16.56
CA ILE A 178 -4.10 9.78 -16.20
C ILE A 178 -4.63 8.41 -16.63
N HIS A 179 -4.29 7.96 -17.82
CA HIS A 179 -4.77 6.68 -18.37
C HIS A 179 -4.20 5.48 -17.60
N GLU A 180 -2.91 5.47 -17.34
CA GLU A 180 -2.23 4.43 -16.56
C GLU A 180 -2.76 4.37 -15.12
N ARG A 181 -2.99 5.55 -14.49
CA ARG A 181 -3.58 5.66 -13.18
C ARG A 181 -5.00 5.08 -13.14
N ASP A 182 -5.86 5.45 -14.09
CA ASP A 182 -7.25 4.99 -14.12
C ASP A 182 -7.33 3.48 -14.36
N LYS A 183 -6.41 2.94 -15.14
CA LYS A 183 -6.28 1.49 -15.33
C LYS A 183 -5.86 0.78 -14.05
N LEU A 184 -4.85 1.30 -13.34
CA LEU A 184 -4.48 0.81 -12.01
C LEU A 184 -5.66 0.86 -11.04
N PHE A 185 -6.40 1.98 -10.98
CA PHE A 185 -7.55 2.12 -10.09
C PHE A 185 -8.66 1.11 -10.42
N THR A 186 -8.89 0.84 -11.69
CA THR A 186 -9.84 -0.18 -12.14
C THR A 186 -9.41 -1.58 -11.67
N ALA A 187 -8.13 -1.92 -11.83
CA ALA A 187 -7.58 -3.18 -11.34
C ALA A 187 -7.69 -3.30 -9.80
N LEU A 188 -7.38 -2.23 -9.07
CA LEU A 188 -7.51 -2.21 -7.61
C LEU A 188 -8.96 -2.39 -7.16
N LYS A 189 -9.91 -1.64 -7.74
CA LYS A 189 -11.34 -1.75 -7.42
C LYS A 189 -11.88 -3.16 -7.64
N ARG A 190 -11.45 -3.83 -8.72
CA ARG A 190 -11.80 -5.24 -8.96
C ARG A 190 -11.28 -6.13 -7.84
N ARG A 191 -10.00 -6.01 -7.47
CA ARG A 191 -9.40 -6.81 -6.38
C ARG A 191 -10.05 -6.52 -5.02
N VAL A 192 -10.43 -5.27 -4.79
CA VAL A 192 -11.16 -4.85 -3.58
C VAL A 192 -12.55 -5.49 -3.54
N SER A 193 -13.27 -5.56 -4.66
CA SER A 193 -14.56 -6.28 -4.72
C SER A 193 -14.42 -7.79 -4.47
N ASP A 194 -13.23 -8.35 -4.71
CA ASP A 194 -12.89 -9.75 -4.38
C ASP A 194 -12.41 -9.92 -2.92
N GLY A 195 -12.46 -8.84 -2.11
CA GLY A 195 -12.17 -8.86 -0.67
C GLY A 195 -10.79 -8.38 -0.26
N MET A 196 -9.91 -7.97 -1.19
CA MET A 196 -8.62 -7.37 -0.85
C MET A 196 -8.83 -5.99 -0.21
N ALA A 197 -8.10 -5.71 0.87
CA ALA A 197 -8.00 -4.35 1.40
C ALA A 197 -6.84 -3.59 0.72
N VAL A 198 -6.96 -2.26 0.62
CA VAL A 198 -5.88 -1.40 0.13
C VAL A 198 -5.64 -0.27 1.11
N VAL A 199 -4.39 -0.07 1.51
CA VAL A 199 -3.91 1.18 2.10
C VAL A 199 -3.27 1.99 1.00
N PHE A 200 -3.85 3.15 0.70
CA PHE A 200 -3.39 4.02 -0.36
C PHE A 200 -2.87 5.34 0.21
N ILE A 201 -1.61 5.65 -0.08
CA ILE A 201 -1.00 6.92 0.30
C ILE A 201 -0.73 7.73 -0.95
N SER A 202 -1.35 8.91 -1.02
CA SER A 202 -1.12 9.89 -2.08
C SER A 202 -1.22 11.30 -1.48
N HIS A 203 -0.48 12.24 -2.05
CA HIS A 203 -0.62 13.65 -1.76
C HIS A 203 -1.61 14.37 -2.71
N ARG A 204 -2.18 13.64 -3.67
CA ARG A 204 -3.17 14.15 -4.65
C ARG A 204 -4.58 13.90 -4.13
N LEU A 205 -5.26 14.95 -3.70
CA LEU A 205 -6.61 14.85 -3.15
C LEU A 205 -7.62 14.22 -4.11
N GLU A 206 -7.53 14.55 -5.40
CA GLU A 206 -8.39 13.98 -6.44
C GLU A 206 -8.31 12.45 -6.49
N GLU A 207 -7.09 11.88 -6.41
CA GLU A 207 -6.87 10.43 -6.38
C GLU A 207 -7.48 9.79 -5.13
N VAL A 208 -7.28 10.45 -3.99
CA VAL A 208 -7.82 9.99 -2.70
C VAL A 208 -9.35 9.99 -2.74
N ILE A 209 -9.99 11.06 -3.20
CA ILE A 209 -11.46 11.17 -3.30
C ILE A 209 -12.01 10.15 -4.30
N GLN A 210 -11.33 9.93 -5.44
CA GLN A 210 -11.76 9.01 -6.49
C GLN A 210 -11.72 7.54 -6.06
N LEU A 211 -10.71 7.17 -5.28
CA LEU A 211 -10.41 5.76 -5.00
C LEU A 211 -10.93 5.28 -3.64
N SER A 212 -10.97 6.15 -2.61
CA SER A 212 -11.10 5.73 -1.21
C SER A 212 -12.54 5.47 -0.77
N ASP A 213 -12.70 4.49 0.10
CA ASP A 213 -13.92 4.25 0.89
C ASP A 213 -13.81 4.93 2.26
N ALA A 214 -12.59 5.08 2.78
CA ALA A 214 -12.30 5.83 3.98
C ALA A 214 -10.96 6.56 3.86
N VAL A 215 -10.82 7.69 4.53
CA VAL A 215 -9.60 8.51 4.57
C VAL A 215 -9.25 8.85 5.99
N THR A 216 -8.06 8.48 6.43
CA THR A 216 -7.51 8.94 7.72
C THR A 216 -6.51 10.05 7.48
N VAL A 217 -6.70 11.18 8.16
CA VAL A 217 -5.76 12.30 8.13
C VAL A 217 -4.76 12.15 9.28
N LEU A 218 -3.47 12.16 8.93
CA LEU A 218 -2.35 12.21 9.87
C LEU A 218 -1.73 13.61 9.88
N ARG A 219 -1.46 14.13 11.08
CA ARG A 219 -0.73 15.38 11.26
C ARG A 219 0.18 15.30 12.47
N SER A 220 1.46 15.67 12.30
CA SER A 220 2.48 15.63 13.36
C SER A 220 2.51 14.30 14.13
N GLY A 221 2.45 13.19 13.40
CA GLY A 221 2.49 11.83 13.94
C GLY A 221 1.21 11.34 14.62
N LYS A 222 0.12 12.10 14.58
CA LYS A 222 -1.16 11.75 15.21
C LYS A 222 -2.27 11.59 14.19
N LYS A 223 -3.20 10.67 14.47
CA LYS A 223 -4.47 10.59 13.76
C LYS A 223 -5.34 11.78 14.16
N ILE A 224 -5.79 12.57 13.20
CA ILE A 224 -6.69 13.68 13.41
C ILE A 224 -8.14 13.19 13.32
N GLU A 225 -8.51 12.64 12.15
CA GLU A 225 -9.86 12.16 11.89
C GLU A 225 -9.82 11.06 10.85
N THR A 226 -10.84 10.20 10.85
CA THR A 226 -11.13 9.27 9.76
C THR A 226 -12.49 9.64 9.19
N LEU A 227 -12.55 9.89 7.88
CA LEU A 227 -13.76 10.18 7.13
C LEU A 227 -14.13 8.98 6.28
N ASN A 228 -15.41 8.61 6.28
CA ASN A 228 -15.94 7.59 5.38
C ASN A 228 -16.37 8.20 4.04
N ARG A 229 -16.59 7.38 3.01
CA ARG A 229 -16.90 7.81 1.64
C ARG A 229 -17.98 8.90 1.55
N GLY A 230 -19.06 8.78 2.32
CA GLY A 230 -20.15 9.77 2.33
C GLY A 230 -19.78 11.13 2.94
N GLU A 231 -18.66 11.23 3.62
CA GLU A 231 -18.15 12.42 4.29
C GLU A 231 -16.95 13.04 3.56
N LEU A 232 -16.49 12.38 2.47
CA LEU A 232 -15.32 12.83 1.70
C LEU A 232 -15.69 14.06 0.89
N ASP A 233 -15.18 15.19 1.32
CA ASP A 233 -15.25 16.47 0.64
C ASP A 233 -13.85 17.10 0.61
N GLU A 234 -13.48 17.68 -0.53
CA GLU A 234 -12.15 18.29 -0.71
C GLU A 234 -11.87 19.39 0.29
N ARG A 235 -12.87 20.26 0.56
CA ARG A 235 -12.75 21.35 1.52
C ARG A 235 -12.51 20.83 2.94
N LYS A 236 -13.25 19.79 3.34
CA LYS A 236 -13.10 19.15 4.65
C LYS A 236 -11.71 18.52 4.80
N LEU A 237 -11.22 17.84 3.77
CA LEU A 237 -9.87 17.26 3.76
C LEU A 237 -8.79 18.34 3.87
N LEU A 238 -8.91 19.45 3.12
CA LEU A 238 -7.98 20.57 3.21
C LEU A 238 -7.97 21.23 4.60
N GLN A 239 -9.14 21.40 5.23
CA GLN A 239 -9.24 21.93 6.60
C GLN A 239 -8.56 21.02 7.64
N LEU A 240 -8.67 19.69 7.45
CA LEU A 240 -8.01 18.74 8.36
C LEU A 240 -6.50 18.69 8.16
N LEU A 241 -6.03 18.92 6.95
CA LEU A 241 -4.60 18.99 6.64
C LEU A 241 -3.97 20.25 7.24
N SER A 242 -4.56 21.42 6.98
CA SER A 242 -4.05 22.74 7.40
C SER A 242 -5.16 23.55 8.04
N PRO A 243 -5.28 23.60 9.39
CA PRO A 243 -6.34 24.35 10.07
C PRO A 243 -6.37 25.84 9.75
N GLU A 244 -5.24 26.41 9.30
CA GLU A 244 -5.12 27.84 8.94
C GLU A 244 -5.68 28.15 7.55
N ALA A 245 -5.85 27.16 6.67
CA ALA A 245 -6.36 27.35 5.32
C ALA A 245 -7.89 27.55 5.24
N GLY A 246 -8.61 27.22 6.31
CA GLY A 246 -10.08 27.35 6.41
C GLY A 246 -10.59 28.71 6.86
N GLN A 247 -9.71 29.69 7.10
CA GLN A 247 -10.08 31.05 7.57
C GLN A 247 -9.92 32.15 6.53
N ARG A 248 -9.78 31.81 5.23
CA ARG A 248 -9.76 32.81 4.15
C ARG A 248 -10.96 32.71 3.24
#